data_3be135cc9e9078253c56af11f9e0e4ca
#
_entry.id   3be135cc9e9078253c56af11f9e0e4ca
#
_cell.length_a   1.000
_cell.length_b   1.000
_cell.length_c   1.000
_cell.angle_alpha   90.00
_cell.angle_beta   90.00
_cell.angle_gamma   90.00
#
_symmetry.space_group_name_H-M   'P 1'
#
loop_
_entity.id
_entity.type
_entity.pdbx_description
1 polymer ?
#
loop_
_entity_poly.entity_id
_entity_poly.type
_entity_poly.pdbx_seq_one_letter_code
_entity_poly.pdbx_strand_id
1 'polypeptide(L)'
;RDSSTSRGLGDVYKRQPVHRAFNTLIGLNSVRQMNTPEAWSSGVPAFGGVASARGMAQFYQACLGLDELRVFPSAVRGWMRNVVIDGPDLTLKTPTAFSCGFMHDPADPATGRKLRHLFGSGGFGHAGAGGSHAFADPAHGLSFGYAMNRMDLNVLPGVKTRNLISAVMKEVAEECF
;
A
#
# COMPACT_ATOMS: atom_id res chain seq x y z
N ARG A 1 1.03 41.43 14.42
CA ARG A 1 1.57 40.06 14.59
C ARG A 1 1.61 39.41 13.22
N ASP A 2 2.83 39.12 12.77
CA ASP A 2 3.19 38.78 11.40
C ASP A 2 2.47 37.55 10.87
N SER A 3 1.64 37.76 9.84
CA SER A 3 1.04 36.68 9.01
C SER A 3 2.03 36.08 8.01
N SER A 4 3.30 36.50 8.01
CA SER A 4 4.33 36.07 7.06
C SER A 4 4.89 34.69 7.36
N THR A 5 4.98 34.28 8.63
CA THR A 5 5.51 32.97 9.05
C THR A 5 4.60 31.79 8.68
N SER A 6 3.29 31.95 8.68
CA SER A 6 2.36 30.90 8.30
C SER A 6 2.34 30.62 6.78
N ARG A 7 2.59 31.66 5.95
CA ARG A 7 2.72 31.48 4.49
C ARG A 7 4.00 30.76 4.12
N GLY A 8 5.12 31.05 4.80
CA GLY A 8 6.40 30.38 4.56
C GLY A 8 6.38 28.88 4.87
N LEU A 9 5.76 28.48 5.98
CA LEU A 9 5.59 27.06 6.34
C LEU A 9 4.69 26.31 5.35
N GLY A 10 3.61 26.92 4.89
CA GLY A 10 2.74 26.35 3.87
C GLY A 10 3.46 26.12 2.53
N ASP A 11 4.33 27.04 2.12
CA ASP A 11 5.11 26.93 0.88
C ASP A 11 6.22 25.87 1.00
N VAL A 12 6.86 25.75 2.16
CA VAL A 12 7.84 24.67 2.42
C VAL A 12 7.16 23.31 2.39
N TYR A 13 5.97 23.17 2.99
CA TYR A 13 5.19 21.93 2.95
C TYR A 13 4.81 21.53 1.52
N LYS A 14 4.35 22.48 0.71
CA LYS A 14 4.01 22.26 -0.71
C LYS A 14 5.20 21.82 -1.58
N ARG A 15 6.42 22.09 -1.15
CA ARG A 15 7.65 21.70 -1.86
C ARG A 15 8.16 20.32 -1.47
N GLN A 16 7.58 19.68 -0.47
CA GLN A 16 7.98 18.33 -0.07
C GLN A 16 7.70 17.31 -1.19
N PRO A 17 8.59 16.35 -1.43
CA PRO A 17 8.42 15.35 -2.49
C PRO A 17 7.08 14.62 -2.43
N VAL A 18 6.64 14.20 -1.24
CA VAL A 18 5.32 13.54 -1.02
C VAL A 18 4.17 14.43 -1.48
N HIS A 19 4.17 15.71 -1.07
CA HIS A 19 3.11 16.65 -1.47
C HIS A 19 3.08 16.84 -2.99
N ARG A 20 4.23 16.96 -3.63
CA ARG A 20 4.33 17.09 -5.09
C ARG A 20 3.86 15.85 -5.81
N ALA A 21 4.19 14.65 -5.32
CA ALA A 21 3.76 13.38 -5.90
C ALA A 21 2.23 13.25 -5.93
N PHE A 22 1.53 13.75 -4.90
CA PHE A 22 0.07 13.65 -4.80
C PHE A 22 -0.69 14.85 -5.38
N ASN A 23 -0.04 15.95 -5.72
CA ASN A 23 -0.71 17.17 -6.17
C ASN A 23 -0.31 17.66 -7.57
N THR A 24 0.52 16.90 -8.30
CA THR A 24 0.96 17.25 -9.66
C THR A 24 0.22 16.52 -10.77
N LEU A 25 -0.86 15.84 -10.47
CA LEU A 25 -1.66 15.14 -11.48
C LEU A 25 -2.48 16.14 -12.29
N ILE A 26 -2.18 16.20 -13.57
CA ILE A 26 -2.88 17.08 -14.52
C ILE A 26 -4.36 16.67 -14.57
N GLY A 27 -5.26 17.61 -14.30
CA GLY A 27 -6.70 17.40 -14.34
C GLY A 27 -7.36 17.01 -13.01
N LEU A 28 -6.59 16.69 -11.97
CA LEU A 28 -7.12 16.40 -10.63
C LEU A 28 -6.71 17.50 -9.64
N ASN A 29 -7.56 18.48 -9.45
CA ASN A 29 -7.30 19.61 -8.56
C ASN A 29 -7.50 19.30 -7.07
N SER A 30 -8.11 18.16 -6.75
CA SER A 30 -8.29 17.71 -5.37
C SER A 30 -8.68 16.23 -5.29
N VAL A 31 -8.46 15.61 -4.12
CA VAL A 31 -8.91 14.24 -3.81
C VAL A 31 -10.44 14.07 -4.01
N ARG A 32 -11.22 15.14 -3.89
CA ARG A 32 -12.68 15.09 -4.09
C ARG A 32 -13.06 14.75 -5.54
N GLN A 33 -12.26 15.16 -6.51
CA GLN A 33 -12.51 14.85 -7.92
C GLN A 33 -12.26 13.38 -8.26
N MET A 34 -11.54 12.64 -7.41
CA MET A 34 -11.34 11.21 -7.59
C MET A 34 -12.62 10.39 -7.36
N ASN A 35 -13.65 10.96 -6.73
CA ASN A 35 -14.93 10.30 -6.47
C ASN A 35 -15.99 10.66 -7.52
N THR A 36 -15.60 10.87 -8.76
CA THR A 36 -16.52 11.12 -9.87
C THR A 36 -16.48 9.98 -10.90
N PRO A 37 -17.57 9.72 -11.63
CA PRO A 37 -17.59 8.70 -12.69
C PRO A 37 -16.48 8.91 -13.73
N GLU A 38 -16.16 10.15 -14.06
CA GLU A 38 -15.11 10.52 -15.00
C GLU A 38 -13.73 10.10 -14.49
N ALA A 39 -13.45 10.31 -13.19
CA ALA A 39 -12.19 9.87 -12.57
C ALA A 39 -12.10 8.34 -12.53
N TRP A 40 -13.18 7.63 -12.23
CA TRP A 40 -13.19 6.17 -12.21
C TRP A 40 -12.97 5.56 -13.58
N SER A 41 -13.47 6.20 -14.64
CA SER A 41 -13.29 5.75 -16.03
C SER A 41 -11.97 6.22 -16.66
N SER A 42 -11.21 7.08 -15.99
CA SER A 42 -9.97 7.67 -16.55
C SER A 42 -8.81 6.67 -16.67
N GLY A 43 -8.89 5.51 -16.00
CA GLY A 43 -7.89 4.45 -16.10
C GLY A 43 -6.50 4.84 -15.57
N VAL A 44 -6.43 5.72 -14.58
CA VAL A 44 -5.15 6.13 -13.98
C VAL A 44 -4.56 4.98 -13.15
N PRO A 45 -3.50 4.31 -13.60
CA PRO A 45 -3.01 3.07 -12.98
C PRO A 45 -2.43 3.28 -11.59
N ALA A 46 -1.97 4.49 -11.25
CA ALA A 46 -1.31 4.77 -9.99
C ALA A 46 -2.28 4.82 -8.79
N PHE A 47 -3.57 5.14 -9.01
CA PHE A 47 -4.56 5.30 -7.93
C PHE A 47 -6.02 5.19 -8.39
N GLY A 48 -6.26 4.76 -9.61
CA GLY A 48 -7.61 4.70 -10.21
C GLY A 48 -8.42 3.46 -9.88
N GLY A 49 -7.88 2.54 -9.08
CA GLY A 49 -8.57 1.30 -8.74
C GLY A 49 -9.77 1.52 -7.81
N VAL A 50 -10.93 0.96 -8.19
CA VAL A 50 -12.15 0.94 -7.36
C VAL A 50 -12.47 -0.51 -7.04
N ALA A 51 -12.46 -0.87 -5.76
CA ALA A 51 -12.71 -2.24 -5.32
C ALA A 51 -13.34 -2.29 -3.93
N SER A 52 -14.06 -3.36 -3.65
CA SER A 52 -14.45 -3.72 -2.29
C SER A 52 -13.31 -4.43 -1.57
N ALA A 53 -13.36 -4.49 -0.22
CA ALA A 53 -12.41 -5.27 0.57
C ALA A 53 -12.36 -6.74 0.11
N ARG A 54 -13.53 -7.35 -0.18
CA ARG A 54 -13.63 -8.71 -0.73
C ARG A 54 -12.95 -8.83 -2.09
N GLY A 55 -13.20 -7.88 -3.01
CA GLY A 55 -12.57 -7.89 -4.33
C GLY A 55 -11.05 -7.78 -4.24
N MET A 56 -10.53 -6.95 -3.33
CA MET A 56 -9.09 -6.87 -3.07
C MET A 56 -8.53 -8.20 -2.52
N ALA A 57 -9.20 -8.83 -1.56
CA ALA A 57 -8.78 -10.13 -1.04
C ALA A 57 -8.78 -11.21 -2.14
N GLN A 58 -9.80 -11.27 -2.98
CA GLN A 58 -9.86 -12.18 -4.12
C GLN A 58 -8.72 -11.93 -5.13
N PHE A 59 -8.40 -10.68 -5.43
CA PHE A 59 -7.25 -10.34 -6.26
C PHE A 59 -5.95 -10.89 -5.68
N TYR A 60 -5.71 -10.70 -4.40
CA TYR A 60 -4.51 -11.24 -3.74
C TYR A 60 -4.52 -12.77 -3.59
N GLN A 61 -5.70 -13.38 -3.51
CA GLN A 61 -5.83 -14.83 -3.61
C GLN A 61 -5.35 -15.34 -4.99
N ALA A 62 -5.71 -14.64 -6.07
CA ALA A 62 -5.23 -14.94 -7.41
C ALA A 62 -3.70 -14.74 -7.52
N CYS A 63 -3.14 -13.70 -6.88
CA CYS A 63 -1.69 -13.49 -6.80
C CYS A 63 -0.95 -14.65 -6.08
N LEU A 64 -1.62 -15.34 -5.16
CA LEU A 64 -1.09 -16.57 -4.54
C LEU A 64 -1.22 -17.79 -5.46
N GLY A 65 -2.11 -17.76 -6.45
CA GLY A 65 -2.45 -18.88 -7.32
C GLY A 65 -3.41 -19.87 -6.64
N LEU A 66 -4.20 -19.37 -5.69
CA LEU A 66 -5.23 -20.13 -4.97
C LEU A 66 -6.62 -19.95 -5.58
N ASP A 67 -6.73 -19.20 -6.67
CA ASP A 67 -7.93 -19.02 -7.45
C ASP A 67 -8.15 -20.19 -8.42
N GLU A 68 -9.39 -20.57 -8.65
CA GLU A 68 -9.77 -21.66 -9.56
C GLU A 68 -9.37 -21.35 -11.02
N LEU A 69 -9.47 -20.09 -11.42
CA LEU A 69 -9.20 -19.62 -12.78
C LEU A 69 -7.71 -19.51 -13.10
N ARG A 70 -6.84 -19.55 -12.09
CA ARG A 70 -5.38 -19.37 -12.24
C ARG A 70 -5.00 -18.17 -13.13
N VAL A 71 -5.59 -17.03 -12.82
CA VAL A 71 -5.49 -15.78 -13.60
C VAL A 71 -4.04 -15.39 -13.89
N PHE A 72 -3.14 -15.62 -12.93
CA PHE A 72 -1.73 -15.27 -13.07
C PHE A 72 -0.84 -16.50 -13.28
N PRO A 73 -0.09 -16.59 -14.41
CA PRO A 73 0.93 -17.61 -14.61
C PRO A 73 1.98 -17.60 -13.49
N SER A 74 2.61 -18.75 -13.22
CA SER A 74 3.63 -18.89 -12.16
C SER A 74 4.80 -17.91 -12.31
N ALA A 75 5.25 -17.64 -13.53
CA ALA A 75 6.30 -16.65 -13.81
C ALA A 75 5.89 -15.24 -13.34
N VAL A 76 4.65 -14.82 -13.65
CA VAL A 76 4.12 -13.52 -13.22
C VAL A 76 4.02 -13.45 -11.70
N ARG A 77 3.55 -14.52 -11.05
CA ARG A 77 3.53 -14.61 -9.57
C ARG A 77 4.93 -14.53 -8.98
N GLY A 78 5.95 -15.06 -9.66
CA GLY A 78 7.35 -14.88 -9.28
C GLY A 78 7.77 -13.40 -9.29
N TRP A 79 7.39 -12.65 -10.31
CA TRP A 79 7.69 -11.21 -10.37
C TRP A 79 7.00 -10.40 -9.27
N MET A 80 5.80 -10.81 -8.86
CA MET A 80 5.07 -10.17 -7.74
C MET A 80 5.75 -10.41 -6.38
N ARG A 81 6.40 -11.57 -6.20
CA ARG A 81 7.02 -12.00 -4.94
C ARG A 81 8.46 -11.57 -4.78
N ASN A 82 9.20 -11.47 -5.88
CA ASN A 82 10.63 -11.21 -5.83
C ASN A 82 10.89 -9.71 -5.70
N VAL A 83 11.46 -9.30 -4.59
CA VAL A 83 11.89 -7.91 -4.37
C VAL A 83 12.96 -7.55 -5.40
N VAL A 84 12.76 -6.44 -6.10
CA VAL A 84 13.69 -5.92 -7.12
C VAL A 84 14.41 -4.65 -6.64
N ILE A 85 13.85 -3.96 -5.65
CA ILE A 85 14.48 -2.80 -5.03
C ILE A 85 14.14 -2.77 -3.54
N ASP A 86 15.14 -2.54 -2.70
CA ASP A 86 15.01 -2.34 -1.25
C ASP A 86 15.98 -1.24 -0.82
N GLY A 87 15.51 -0.25 -0.09
CA GLY A 87 16.35 0.83 0.38
C GLY A 87 15.61 2.13 0.70
N PRO A 88 16.35 3.23 0.87
CA PRO A 88 15.78 4.53 1.21
C PRO A 88 14.97 5.12 0.06
N ASP A 89 13.69 5.41 0.32
CA ASP A 89 12.80 6.09 -0.61
C ASP A 89 12.96 7.61 -0.50
N LEU A 90 13.31 8.25 -1.60
CA LEU A 90 13.55 9.69 -1.63
C LEU A 90 12.25 10.52 -1.57
N THR A 91 11.10 9.92 -1.88
CA THR A 91 9.79 10.57 -1.83
C THR A 91 9.15 10.37 -0.45
N LEU A 92 9.05 9.15 0.03
CA LEU A 92 8.43 8.81 1.32
C LEU A 92 9.35 9.07 2.52
N LYS A 93 10.66 9.29 2.27
CA LYS A 93 11.68 9.55 3.31
C LYS A 93 11.78 8.45 4.37
N THR A 94 11.51 7.22 3.97
CA THR A 94 11.60 6.02 4.81
C THR A 94 12.04 4.84 3.93
N PRO A 95 12.67 3.80 4.47
CA PRO A 95 12.97 2.60 3.68
C PRO A 95 11.71 1.98 3.08
N THR A 96 11.79 1.56 1.83
CA THR A 96 10.74 0.82 1.12
C THR A 96 11.35 -0.36 0.37
N ALA A 97 10.55 -1.37 0.12
CA ALA A 97 10.91 -2.49 -0.74
C ALA A 97 9.79 -2.74 -1.75
N PHE A 98 10.15 -2.97 -3.00
CA PHE A 98 9.19 -3.21 -4.08
C PHE A 98 9.60 -4.39 -4.95
N SER A 99 8.60 -5.12 -5.40
CA SER A 99 8.65 -6.03 -6.54
C SER A 99 7.98 -5.40 -7.76
N CYS A 100 7.67 -6.18 -8.77
CA CYS A 100 6.92 -5.69 -9.93
C CYS A 100 5.46 -5.41 -9.54
N GLY A 101 5.18 -4.15 -9.19
CA GLY A 101 3.83 -3.65 -8.88
C GLY A 101 3.38 -3.78 -7.43
N PHE A 102 4.20 -4.32 -6.52
CA PHE A 102 3.82 -4.55 -5.12
C PHE A 102 4.86 -4.03 -4.15
N MET A 103 4.38 -3.59 -2.98
CA MET A 103 5.21 -3.26 -1.83
C MET A 103 5.49 -4.52 -1.01
N HIS A 104 6.66 -4.52 -0.37
CA HIS A 104 7.08 -5.47 0.64
C HIS A 104 7.51 -4.73 1.91
N ASP A 105 7.65 -5.47 3.01
CA ASP A 105 8.28 -4.94 4.21
C ASP A 105 9.80 -4.88 4.00
N PRO A 106 10.41 -3.68 4.05
CA PRO A 106 11.85 -3.53 3.89
C PRO A 106 12.60 -4.18 5.05
N ALA A 107 13.80 -4.65 4.79
CA ALA A 107 14.68 -5.22 5.79
C ALA A 107 15.76 -4.21 6.22
N ASP A 108 16.19 -4.34 7.46
CA ASP A 108 17.38 -3.68 7.96
C ASP A 108 18.60 -4.32 7.29
N PRO A 109 19.42 -3.56 6.58
CA PRO A 109 20.55 -4.12 5.83
C PRO A 109 21.66 -4.74 6.72
N ALA A 110 21.73 -4.35 8.01
CA ALA A 110 22.72 -4.88 8.92
C ALA A 110 22.27 -6.19 9.58
N THR A 111 20.98 -6.34 9.85
CA THR A 111 20.43 -7.46 10.63
C THR A 111 19.57 -8.41 9.81
N GLY A 112 19.12 -8.01 8.62
CA GLY A 112 18.15 -8.72 7.80
C GLY A 112 16.73 -8.77 8.38
N ARG A 113 16.50 -8.13 9.54
CA ARG A 113 15.17 -8.11 10.18
C ARG A 113 14.25 -7.13 9.48
N LYS A 114 12.99 -7.50 9.32
CA LYS A 114 11.98 -6.60 8.76
C LYS A 114 11.77 -5.37 9.64
N LEU A 115 11.81 -4.21 9.02
CA LEU A 115 11.58 -2.92 9.69
C LEU A 115 10.09 -2.67 9.98
N ARG A 116 9.22 -3.39 9.29
CA ARG A 116 7.76 -3.31 9.42
C ARG A 116 7.14 -4.69 9.18
N HIS A 117 5.91 -4.87 9.63
CA HIS A 117 5.11 -6.08 9.42
C HIS A 117 3.73 -5.68 8.88
N LEU A 118 3.71 -5.16 7.65
CA LEU A 118 2.50 -4.70 6.98
C LEU A 118 1.90 -5.75 6.05
N PHE A 119 2.69 -6.74 5.64
CA PHE A 119 2.31 -7.74 4.64
C PHE A 119 2.52 -9.18 5.15
N GLY A 120 2.28 -9.41 6.44
CA GLY A 120 2.45 -10.74 7.03
C GLY A 120 3.90 -11.18 7.18
N SER A 121 4.15 -12.49 7.12
CA SER A 121 5.46 -13.05 7.42
C SER A 121 6.46 -12.94 6.25
N GLY A 122 6.00 -12.86 5.03
CA GLY A 122 6.84 -12.78 3.83
C GLY A 122 6.02 -12.30 2.63
N GLY A 123 4.96 -11.59 2.93
CA GLY A 123 3.96 -11.19 1.97
C GLY A 123 4.33 -9.95 1.15
N PHE A 124 3.45 -9.68 0.23
CA PHE A 124 3.50 -8.53 -0.66
C PHE A 124 2.09 -7.98 -0.86
N GLY A 125 2.00 -6.68 -1.09
CA GLY A 125 0.71 -6.03 -1.23
C GLY A 125 0.83 -4.57 -1.58
N HIS A 126 -0.15 -3.76 -1.22
CA HIS A 126 -0.04 -2.32 -1.32
C HIS A 126 -0.86 -1.61 -0.25
N ALA A 127 -0.28 -0.56 0.30
CA ALA A 127 -0.94 0.35 1.21
C ALA A 127 -1.64 1.46 0.42
N GLY A 128 -2.91 1.72 0.73
CA GLY A 128 -3.62 2.90 0.23
C GLY A 128 -3.42 4.09 1.15
N ALA A 129 -3.20 5.28 0.55
CA ALA A 129 -3.18 6.52 1.31
C ALA A 129 -4.50 6.69 2.09
N GLY A 130 -4.40 6.99 3.38
CA GLY A 130 -5.56 7.10 4.26
C GLY A 130 -5.95 5.82 4.99
N GLY A 131 -5.35 4.64 4.67
CA GLY A 131 -5.44 3.46 5.52
C GLY A 131 -6.07 2.21 4.91
N SER A 132 -6.63 2.24 3.68
CA SER A 132 -6.99 1.00 3.00
C SER A 132 -5.74 0.16 2.76
N HIS A 133 -5.87 -1.17 2.83
CA HIS A 133 -4.73 -2.05 2.77
C HIS A 133 -5.12 -3.42 2.24
N ALA A 134 -4.27 -3.99 1.40
CA ALA A 134 -4.49 -5.35 0.94
C ALA A 134 -3.14 -6.04 0.65
N PHE A 135 -3.08 -7.35 0.91
CA PHE A 135 -1.87 -8.12 0.72
C PHE A 135 -2.13 -9.62 0.55
N ALA A 136 -1.12 -10.30 0.05
CA ALA A 136 -0.99 -11.75 0.05
C ALA A 136 0.16 -12.15 0.98
N ASP A 137 -0.04 -13.14 1.83
CA ASP A 137 1.00 -13.80 2.61
C ASP A 137 1.17 -15.25 2.14
N PRO A 138 2.21 -15.54 1.34
CA PRO A 138 2.45 -16.88 0.82
C PRO A 138 2.77 -17.92 1.91
N ALA A 139 3.32 -17.47 3.05
CA ALA A 139 3.73 -18.38 4.13
C ALA A 139 2.51 -19.05 4.79
N HIS A 140 1.39 -18.31 4.86
CA HIS A 140 0.16 -18.80 5.48
C HIS A 140 -0.97 -19.06 4.47
N GLY A 141 -0.72 -18.90 3.16
CA GLY A 141 -1.78 -18.99 2.15
C GLY A 141 -2.89 -17.94 2.34
N LEU A 142 -2.57 -16.82 2.98
CA LEU A 142 -3.52 -15.79 3.38
C LEU A 142 -3.61 -14.66 2.34
N SER A 143 -4.82 -14.31 1.97
CA SER A 143 -5.12 -13.05 1.27
C SER A 143 -5.97 -12.14 2.14
N PHE A 144 -5.59 -10.87 2.21
CA PHE A 144 -6.23 -9.88 3.08
C PHE A 144 -6.65 -8.66 2.29
N GLY A 145 -7.84 -8.12 2.61
CA GLY A 145 -8.36 -6.87 2.06
C GLY A 145 -9.09 -6.06 3.12
N TYR A 146 -8.69 -4.80 3.27
CA TYR A 146 -9.32 -3.84 4.16
C TYR A 146 -9.62 -2.53 3.43
N ALA A 147 -10.89 -2.17 3.35
CA ALA A 147 -11.36 -0.88 2.85
C ALA A 147 -11.81 -0.03 4.04
N MET A 148 -11.08 1.06 4.32
CA MET A 148 -11.45 1.97 5.42
C MET A 148 -12.63 2.85 5.03
N ASN A 149 -13.46 3.21 6.01
CA ASN A 149 -14.57 4.18 5.85
C ASN A 149 -14.20 5.60 6.33
N ARG A 150 -13.04 5.76 6.96
CA ARG A 150 -12.52 7.06 7.43
C ARG A 150 -11.02 7.11 7.20
N MET A 151 -10.60 8.02 6.32
CA MET A 151 -9.19 8.24 5.99
C MET A 151 -8.41 8.78 7.18
N ASP A 152 -7.20 8.25 7.39
CA ASP A 152 -6.15 8.85 8.20
C ASP A 152 -5.30 9.82 7.35
N LEU A 153 -4.57 10.72 8.00
CA LEU A 153 -3.70 11.68 7.31
C LEU A 153 -2.34 11.09 6.87
N ASN A 154 -2.21 9.78 6.90
CA ASN A 154 -0.96 9.08 6.61
C ASN A 154 -0.97 8.48 5.20
N VAL A 155 0.20 8.49 4.54
CA VAL A 155 0.42 7.81 3.25
C VAL A 155 0.64 6.31 3.47
N LEU A 156 1.37 5.94 4.52
CA LEU A 156 1.55 4.56 4.95
C LEU A 156 0.51 4.19 6.03
N PRO A 157 0.24 2.90 6.25
CA PRO A 157 -0.76 2.44 7.21
C PRO A 157 -0.59 3.03 8.60
N GLY A 158 -1.62 3.68 9.09
CA GLY A 158 -1.72 4.23 10.44
C GLY A 158 -1.93 3.13 11.50
N VAL A 159 -2.14 3.57 12.73
CA VAL A 159 -2.32 2.66 13.89
C VAL A 159 -3.49 1.71 13.71
N LYS A 160 -4.63 2.17 13.19
CA LYS A 160 -5.82 1.34 12.96
C LYS A 160 -5.51 0.13 12.07
N THR A 161 -4.93 0.40 10.90
CA THR A 161 -4.60 -0.64 9.92
C THR A 161 -3.55 -1.60 10.47
N ARG A 162 -2.52 -1.09 11.14
CA ARG A 162 -1.48 -1.93 11.76
C ARG A 162 -2.02 -2.84 12.86
N ASN A 163 -2.89 -2.33 13.71
CA ASN A 163 -3.52 -3.12 14.76
C ASN A 163 -4.39 -4.24 14.17
N LEU A 164 -5.15 -3.94 13.10
CA LEU A 164 -5.95 -4.94 12.40
C LEU A 164 -5.09 -6.03 11.78
N ILE A 165 -4.00 -5.66 11.08
CA ILE A 165 -3.05 -6.63 10.53
C ILE A 165 -2.45 -7.50 11.63
N SER A 166 -2.00 -6.88 12.73
CA SER A 166 -1.43 -7.61 13.87
C SER A 166 -2.40 -8.60 14.49
N ALA A 167 -3.68 -8.23 14.62
CA ALA A 167 -4.71 -9.13 15.14
C ALA A 167 -4.92 -10.32 14.20
N VAL A 168 -5.06 -10.09 12.89
CA VAL A 168 -5.22 -11.15 11.91
C VAL A 168 -4.02 -12.09 11.90
N MET A 169 -2.80 -11.55 11.90
CA MET A 169 -1.59 -12.38 11.87
C MET A 169 -1.40 -13.19 13.15
N LYS A 170 -1.88 -12.70 14.29
CA LYS A 170 -1.88 -13.44 15.54
C LYS A 170 -2.79 -14.67 15.45
N GLU A 171 -4.05 -14.49 15.02
CA GLU A 171 -5.01 -15.59 14.86
C GLU A 171 -4.49 -16.64 13.86
N VAL A 172 -3.98 -16.21 12.71
CA VAL A 172 -3.41 -17.12 11.70
C VAL A 172 -2.22 -17.91 12.25
N ALA A 173 -1.38 -17.30 13.09
CA ALA A 173 -0.25 -18.01 13.71
C ALA A 173 -0.71 -19.03 14.78
N GLU A 174 -1.83 -18.78 15.47
CA GLU A 174 -2.40 -19.69 16.47
C GLU A 174 -3.13 -20.87 15.82
N GLU A 175 -3.72 -20.72 14.63
CA GLU A 175 -4.39 -21.80 13.91
C GLU A 175 -3.43 -22.79 13.20
N CYS A 176 -2.15 -22.42 13.05
CA CYS A 176 -1.16 -23.27 12.39
C CYS A 176 -0.43 -24.25 13.35
N PHE A 177 -0.88 -24.34 14.59
CA PHE A 177 -0.40 -25.29 15.63
C PHE A 177 -1.56 -26.14 16.14
#